data_01af67657f4866ea3994246b863f840b
#
_entry.id   01af67657f4866ea3994246b863f840b
#
_cell.length_a   1.000
_cell.length_b   1.000
_cell.length_c   1.000
_cell.angle_alpha   90.00
_cell.angle_beta   90.00
_cell.angle_gamma   90.00
#
_symmetry.space_group_name_H-M   'P 1'
#
loop_
_entity.id
_entity.type
_entity.pdbx_description
1 polymer ?
#
loop_
_entity_poly.entity_id
_entity_poly.type
_entity_poly.pdbx_seq_one_letter_code
_entity_poly.pdbx_strand_id
1 'polypeptide(L)'
;MKRFAIAVLIAVSPLAVLRAQQAVPEIPFDSVPNAVKLPPDMNFGEDAGVAVNSKGHVFVYTRSNSATGSAYGGAASQLFEFDQNGKFVREIGKGLYAWAFAHVVRIDKDDNIWAVDKGSDMIIRFNPEGHVTMVFGRKKEASDKEAEPWERNRNPPLAPINSQFRQPTDVAWNQNGDIFISDGYVNSRVAKFDKNGDWVKSFGEPGSGPGQLNTPHSIAIDAKGNVYVA
;
A
#
# COMPACT_ATOMS: atom_id res chain seq x y z
N MET A 1 -78.62 -15.87 21.78
CA MET A 1 -77.88 -14.68 21.31
C MET A 1 -76.38 -14.95 21.36
N LYS A 2 -75.72 -15.21 20.19
CA LYS A 2 -74.27 -15.48 20.10
C LYS A 2 -73.59 -14.17 19.78
N ARG A 3 -72.72 -13.74 20.70
CA ARG A 3 -71.88 -12.55 20.51
C ARG A 3 -70.59 -12.96 19.74
N PHE A 4 -70.37 -12.46 18.52
CA PHE A 4 -69.16 -12.54 17.78
C PHE A 4 -68.19 -11.42 18.24
N ALA A 5 -67.03 -11.79 18.75
CA ALA A 5 -65.96 -10.83 19.01
C ALA A 5 -65.08 -10.78 17.77
N ILE A 6 -64.97 -9.58 17.18
CA ILE A 6 -64.07 -9.32 16.08
C ILE A 6 -62.71 -8.89 16.69
N ALA A 7 -61.69 -9.70 16.52
CA ALA A 7 -60.31 -9.34 16.86
C ALA A 7 -59.68 -8.59 15.68
N VAL A 8 -59.36 -7.31 15.88
CA VAL A 8 -58.61 -6.52 14.89
C VAL A 8 -57.11 -6.75 15.12
N LEU A 9 -56.47 -7.44 14.20
CA LEU A 9 -55.02 -7.60 14.17
C LEU A 9 -54.40 -6.34 13.56
N ILE A 10 -53.76 -5.50 14.37
CA ILE A 10 -52.96 -4.38 13.89
C ILE A 10 -51.57 -4.93 13.51
N ALA A 11 -51.33 -5.07 12.23
CA ALA A 11 -50.02 -5.40 11.70
C ALA A 11 -49.09 -4.18 11.81
N VAL A 12 -48.17 -4.17 12.76
CA VAL A 12 -47.12 -3.18 12.85
C VAL A 12 -46.02 -3.59 11.86
N SER A 13 -46.03 -2.97 10.69
CA SER A 13 -44.90 -3.12 9.73
C SER A 13 -43.66 -2.41 10.30
N PRO A 14 -42.50 -3.07 10.41
CA PRO A 14 -41.27 -2.36 10.74
C PRO A 14 -40.94 -1.44 9.57
N LEU A 15 -41.02 -0.14 9.77
CA LEU A 15 -40.44 0.85 8.88
C LEU A 15 -38.92 0.61 8.90
N ALA A 16 -38.40 -0.10 7.88
CA ALA A 16 -36.99 -0.14 7.58
C ALA A 16 -36.55 1.29 7.23
N VAL A 17 -35.88 1.95 8.16
CA VAL A 17 -35.22 3.23 7.91
C VAL A 17 -34.12 2.94 6.91
N LEU A 18 -34.39 3.09 5.62
CA LEU A 18 -33.37 3.22 4.58
C LEU A 18 -32.52 4.43 4.96
N ARG A 19 -31.40 4.19 5.62
CA ARG A 19 -30.34 5.20 5.71
C ARG A 19 -29.93 5.50 4.29
N ALA A 20 -30.34 6.63 3.76
CA ALA A 20 -29.78 7.17 2.53
C ALA A 20 -28.27 7.20 2.73
N GLN A 21 -27.55 6.45 1.91
CA GLN A 21 -26.10 6.46 1.90
C GLN A 21 -25.70 7.90 1.58
N GLN A 22 -25.08 8.58 2.54
CA GLN A 22 -24.65 9.96 2.37
C GLN A 22 -23.73 9.99 1.14
N ALA A 23 -24.06 10.79 0.14
CA ALA A 23 -23.25 10.90 -1.05
C ALA A 23 -21.81 11.26 -0.65
N VAL A 24 -20.86 10.49 -1.14
CA VAL A 24 -19.46 10.80 -0.91
C VAL A 24 -19.17 12.15 -1.57
N PRO A 25 -18.59 13.13 -0.84
CA PRO A 25 -18.28 14.43 -1.42
C PRO A 25 -17.33 14.24 -2.62
N GLU A 26 -17.66 14.89 -3.73
CA GLU A 26 -16.77 14.97 -4.87
C GLU A 26 -15.54 15.83 -4.51
N ILE A 27 -14.35 15.35 -4.87
CA ILE A 27 -13.12 16.12 -4.77
C ILE A 27 -12.91 16.79 -6.13
N PRO A 28 -13.07 18.12 -6.25
CA PRO A 28 -12.85 18.79 -7.51
C PRO A 28 -11.37 18.67 -7.91
N PHE A 29 -11.10 18.42 -9.17
CA PHE A 29 -9.75 18.35 -9.72
C PHE A 29 -9.71 18.87 -11.15
N ASP A 30 -8.54 19.40 -11.54
CA ASP A 30 -8.23 19.75 -12.91
C ASP A 30 -7.21 18.73 -13.47
N SER A 31 -7.48 18.22 -14.66
CA SER A 31 -6.55 17.32 -15.34
C SER A 31 -5.49 18.14 -16.07
N VAL A 32 -4.22 17.92 -15.73
CA VAL A 32 -3.08 18.55 -16.39
C VAL A 32 -2.38 17.51 -17.27
N PRO A 33 -2.58 17.53 -18.59
CA PRO A 33 -1.92 16.59 -19.48
C PRO A 33 -0.41 16.86 -19.51
N ASN A 34 0.39 15.76 -19.55
CA ASN A 34 1.85 15.81 -19.59
C ASN A 34 2.48 16.62 -18.44
N ALA A 35 1.92 16.50 -17.24
CA ALA A 35 2.40 17.18 -16.04
C ALA A 35 3.87 16.91 -15.73
N VAL A 36 4.37 15.72 -16.07
CA VAL A 36 5.76 15.32 -15.91
C VAL A 36 6.34 14.83 -17.24
N LYS A 37 7.64 15.08 -17.47
CA LYS A 37 8.32 14.77 -18.73
C LYS A 37 9.62 14.05 -18.47
N LEU A 38 9.72 12.82 -18.99
CA LEU A 38 10.95 12.04 -19.02
C LEU A 38 11.89 12.49 -20.16
N PRO A 39 13.20 12.23 -20.04
CA PRO A 39 14.12 12.32 -21.16
C PRO A 39 13.69 11.46 -22.35
N PRO A 40 14.11 11.78 -23.58
CA PRO A 40 13.64 11.09 -24.79
C PRO A 40 13.94 9.59 -24.86
N ASP A 41 14.94 9.12 -24.13
CA ASP A 41 15.39 7.74 -24.06
C ASP A 41 14.78 6.93 -22.89
N MET A 42 13.85 7.58 -22.15
CA MET A 42 13.18 6.97 -21.00
C MET A 42 11.68 6.94 -21.21
N ASN A 43 11.03 5.93 -20.66
CA ASN A 43 9.57 5.77 -20.75
C ASN A 43 9.01 5.34 -19.39
N PHE A 44 7.79 5.75 -19.10
CA PHE A 44 6.99 5.14 -18.05
C PHE A 44 6.52 3.75 -18.49
N GLY A 45 6.44 2.84 -17.53
CA GLY A 45 5.70 1.59 -17.65
C GLY A 45 4.33 1.73 -16.98
N GLU A 46 3.95 0.77 -16.16
CA GLU A 46 2.78 0.91 -15.29
C GLU A 46 3.14 1.77 -14.07
N ASP A 47 2.55 2.93 -13.93
CA ASP A 47 2.78 3.82 -12.81
C ASP A 47 2.00 3.33 -11.57
N ALA A 48 2.71 2.68 -10.68
CA ALA A 48 2.14 2.04 -9.51
C ALA A 48 1.91 3.01 -8.34
N GLY A 49 2.66 4.10 -8.27
CA GLY A 49 2.54 5.06 -7.19
C GLY A 49 3.08 6.43 -7.54
N VAL A 50 2.45 7.45 -6.96
CA VAL A 50 2.85 8.85 -7.04
C VAL A 50 2.85 9.45 -5.65
N ALA A 51 3.84 10.29 -5.34
CA ALA A 51 3.92 11.08 -4.12
C ALA A 51 4.53 12.45 -4.40
N VAL A 52 4.29 13.40 -3.48
CA VAL A 52 4.82 14.76 -3.58
C VAL A 52 5.50 15.12 -2.26
N ASN A 53 6.68 15.73 -2.32
CA ASN A 53 7.40 16.20 -1.14
C ASN A 53 7.04 17.64 -0.76
N SER A 54 7.62 18.14 0.34
CA SER A 54 7.39 19.50 0.84
C SER A 54 7.78 20.61 -0.15
N LYS A 55 8.66 20.32 -1.11
CA LYS A 55 9.13 21.25 -2.15
C LYS A 55 8.30 21.21 -3.42
N GLY A 56 7.24 20.38 -3.47
CA GLY A 56 6.42 20.19 -4.66
C GLY A 56 7.06 19.29 -5.73
N HIS A 57 8.16 18.58 -5.41
CA HIS A 57 8.72 17.58 -6.32
C HIS A 57 7.80 16.37 -6.36
N VAL A 58 7.60 15.84 -7.57
CA VAL A 58 6.75 14.68 -7.83
C VAL A 58 7.63 13.44 -7.98
N PHE A 59 7.27 12.38 -7.26
CA PHE A 59 7.92 11.08 -7.34
C PHE A 59 6.98 10.10 -8.01
N VAL A 60 7.46 9.39 -9.03
CA VAL A 60 6.70 8.37 -9.76
C VAL A 60 7.43 7.05 -9.65
N TYR A 61 6.77 6.05 -9.09
CA TYR A 61 7.29 4.69 -8.98
C TYR A 61 6.59 3.82 -10.01
N THR A 62 7.34 3.42 -11.03
CA THR A 62 6.84 2.75 -12.22
C THR A 62 7.43 1.35 -12.36
N ARG A 63 6.66 0.46 -12.98
CA ARG A 63 7.13 -0.86 -13.41
C ARG A 63 7.73 -0.68 -14.78
N SER A 64 9.06 -0.74 -14.87
CA SER A 64 9.71 -0.52 -16.13
C SER A 64 9.41 -1.62 -17.14
N ASN A 65 8.78 -1.25 -18.23
CA ASN A 65 8.87 -1.81 -19.57
C ASN A 65 8.75 -3.31 -19.83
N SER A 66 8.25 -4.14 -18.94
CA SER A 66 7.81 -5.43 -19.40
C SER A 66 6.36 -5.30 -19.88
N ALA A 67 6.16 -5.21 -21.17
CA ALA A 67 4.83 -5.31 -21.79
C ALA A 67 4.05 -6.59 -21.40
N THR A 68 4.63 -7.42 -20.56
CA THR A 68 4.13 -8.74 -20.16
C THR A 68 3.80 -8.83 -18.66
N GLY A 69 3.73 -7.70 -17.93
CA GLY A 69 3.36 -7.68 -16.51
C GLY A 69 4.54 -7.87 -15.58
N SER A 70 4.31 -8.48 -14.42
CA SER A 70 5.26 -8.58 -13.32
C SER A 70 6.57 -9.24 -13.71
N ALA A 71 7.58 -8.45 -13.99
CA ALA A 71 8.92 -8.96 -14.01
C ALA A 71 9.43 -9.07 -12.57
N TYR A 72 9.46 -10.26 -12.04
CA TYR A 72 10.19 -10.54 -10.79
C TYR A 72 11.70 -10.57 -11.00
N GLY A 73 12.18 -10.04 -12.11
CA GLY A 73 13.58 -9.89 -12.44
C GLY A 73 14.18 -8.59 -11.91
N GLY A 74 15.49 -8.52 -11.79
CA GLY A 74 16.19 -7.30 -11.39
C GLY A 74 15.91 -6.13 -12.34
N ALA A 75 15.88 -4.91 -11.78
CA ALA A 75 15.63 -3.65 -12.49
C ALA A 75 14.27 -3.52 -13.19
N ALA A 76 13.26 -4.26 -12.72
CA ALA A 76 11.90 -4.18 -13.26
C ALA A 76 11.07 -3.01 -12.72
N SER A 77 11.62 -2.24 -11.76
CA SER A 77 11.02 -1.03 -11.20
C SER A 77 11.97 0.14 -11.32
N GLN A 78 11.41 1.33 -11.50
CA GLN A 78 12.16 2.58 -11.52
C GLN A 78 11.45 3.64 -10.69
N LEU A 79 12.21 4.44 -9.96
CA LEU A 79 11.68 5.54 -9.15
C LEU A 79 12.25 6.85 -9.69
N PHE A 80 11.39 7.67 -10.24
CA PHE A 80 11.74 8.94 -10.84
C PHE A 80 11.34 10.12 -9.96
N GLU A 81 12.18 11.15 -9.93
CA GLU A 81 11.91 12.43 -9.31
C GLU A 81 11.81 13.52 -10.38
N PHE A 82 10.76 14.34 -10.28
CA PHE A 82 10.51 15.52 -11.10
C PHE A 82 10.42 16.75 -10.21
N ASP A 83 10.87 17.91 -10.70
CA ASP A 83 10.68 19.17 -9.99
C ASP A 83 9.20 19.62 -10.03
N GLN A 84 8.89 20.70 -9.34
CA GLN A 84 7.54 21.30 -9.27
C GLN A 84 6.98 21.72 -10.65
N ASN A 85 7.82 21.83 -11.69
CA ASN A 85 7.43 22.16 -13.06
C ASN A 85 7.31 20.90 -13.93
N GLY A 86 7.44 19.70 -13.35
CA GLY A 86 7.39 18.44 -14.06
C GLY A 86 8.64 18.07 -14.85
N LYS A 87 9.75 18.79 -14.66
CA LYS A 87 11.02 18.48 -15.31
C LYS A 87 11.73 17.34 -14.57
N PHE A 88 12.22 16.34 -15.30
CA PHE A 88 12.99 15.23 -14.74
C PHE A 88 14.24 15.74 -14.00
N VAL A 89 14.42 15.26 -12.77
CA VAL A 89 15.56 15.54 -11.90
C VAL A 89 16.52 14.37 -11.91
N ARG A 90 16.05 13.17 -11.55
CA ARG A 90 16.88 11.98 -11.44
C ARG A 90 16.06 10.69 -11.34
N GLU A 91 16.75 9.58 -11.52
CA GLU A 91 16.30 8.24 -11.12
C GLU A 91 16.93 7.89 -9.77
N ILE A 92 16.11 7.50 -8.81
CA ILE A 92 16.52 7.12 -7.45
C ILE A 92 16.69 5.62 -7.38
N GLY A 93 17.81 5.17 -6.81
CA GLY A 93 18.08 3.75 -6.62
C GLY A 93 18.23 2.97 -7.91
N LYS A 94 18.77 3.59 -8.96
CA LYS A 94 18.99 2.93 -10.24
C LYS A 94 19.77 1.62 -10.07
N GLY A 95 19.19 0.52 -10.57
CA GLY A 95 19.81 -0.80 -10.53
C GLY A 95 19.82 -1.48 -9.16
N LEU A 96 19.04 -0.99 -8.19
CA LEU A 96 18.94 -1.65 -6.89
C LEU A 96 18.41 -3.08 -7.04
N TYR A 97 19.04 -4.00 -6.30
CA TYR A 97 18.61 -5.40 -6.21
C TYR A 97 17.15 -5.54 -5.72
N ALA A 98 16.69 -4.58 -4.93
CA ALA A 98 15.32 -4.53 -4.42
C ALA A 98 14.25 -4.27 -5.48
N TRP A 99 14.63 -3.71 -6.65
CA TRP A 99 13.66 -3.38 -7.69
C TRP A 99 13.19 -4.62 -8.45
N ALA A 100 11.92 -4.98 -8.26
CA ALA A 100 11.32 -6.15 -8.90
C ALA A 100 9.88 -5.87 -9.38
N PHE A 101 9.00 -5.32 -8.51
CA PHE A 101 7.62 -5.01 -8.85
C PHE A 101 7.13 -3.83 -8.01
N ALA A 102 7.21 -2.63 -8.56
CA ALA A 102 6.77 -1.39 -7.92
C ALA A 102 5.32 -1.51 -7.44
N HIS A 103 5.05 -1.09 -6.21
CA HIS A 103 3.70 -1.08 -5.67
C HIS A 103 3.24 0.31 -5.24
N VAL A 104 3.99 0.98 -4.37
CA VAL A 104 3.67 2.34 -3.94
C VAL A 104 4.93 3.13 -3.58
N VAL A 105 4.89 4.45 -3.75
CA VAL A 105 5.83 5.41 -3.18
C VAL A 105 5.10 6.32 -2.21
N ARG A 106 5.73 6.62 -1.07
CA ARG A 106 5.24 7.56 -0.05
C ARG A 106 6.35 8.52 0.35
N ILE A 107 5.97 9.71 0.80
CA ILE A 107 6.90 10.70 1.34
C ILE A 107 6.49 10.96 2.79
N ASP A 108 7.45 10.86 3.72
CA ASP A 108 7.19 11.18 5.12
C ASP A 108 7.38 12.69 5.42
N LYS A 109 7.11 13.08 6.66
CA LYS A 109 7.19 14.50 7.09
C LYS A 109 8.59 15.11 7.00
N ASP A 110 9.61 14.29 6.90
CA ASP A 110 11.02 14.70 6.80
C ASP A 110 11.54 14.58 5.36
N ASP A 111 10.62 14.48 4.38
CA ASP A 111 10.88 14.29 2.95
C ASP A 111 11.65 12.99 2.61
N ASN A 112 11.70 12.02 3.52
CA ASN A 112 12.22 10.72 3.15
C ASN A 112 11.26 10.02 2.19
N ILE A 113 11.85 9.32 1.23
CA ILE A 113 11.14 8.63 0.17
C ILE A 113 11.04 7.15 0.52
N TRP A 114 9.83 6.64 0.57
CA TRP A 114 9.57 5.25 0.89
C TRP A 114 9.00 4.53 -0.32
N ALA A 115 9.68 3.49 -0.75
CA ALA A 115 9.25 2.65 -1.86
C ALA A 115 8.88 1.26 -1.35
N VAL A 116 7.67 0.82 -1.62
CA VAL A 116 7.22 -0.55 -1.36
C VAL A 116 7.32 -1.33 -2.66
N ASP A 117 8.17 -2.34 -2.67
CA ASP A 117 8.32 -3.24 -3.81
C ASP A 117 7.74 -4.61 -3.47
N LYS A 118 6.59 -4.90 -4.07
CA LYS A 118 5.85 -6.14 -3.85
C LYS A 118 6.60 -7.37 -4.35
N GLY A 119 7.37 -7.23 -5.44
CA GLY A 119 8.05 -8.36 -6.06
C GLY A 119 9.28 -8.82 -5.29
N SER A 120 9.94 -7.90 -4.59
CA SER A 120 11.08 -8.20 -3.74
C SER A 120 10.72 -8.49 -2.28
N ASP A 121 9.45 -8.28 -1.89
CA ASP A 121 9.01 -8.33 -0.50
C ASP A 121 9.73 -7.30 0.39
N MET A 122 10.09 -6.13 -0.18
CA MET A 122 10.92 -5.13 0.49
C MET A 122 10.25 -3.77 0.55
N ILE A 123 10.55 -3.05 1.64
CA ILE A 123 10.25 -1.64 1.79
C ILE A 123 11.56 -0.90 2.01
N ILE A 124 11.85 0.08 1.18
CA ILE A 124 13.10 0.82 1.18
C ILE A 124 12.83 2.30 1.50
N ARG A 125 13.53 2.84 2.49
CA ARG A 125 13.54 4.27 2.77
C ARG A 125 14.83 4.89 2.24
N PHE A 126 14.66 5.96 1.49
CA PHE A 126 15.76 6.85 1.06
C PHE A 126 15.65 8.17 1.81
N ASN A 127 16.77 8.81 2.08
CA ASN A 127 16.78 10.21 2.47
C ASN A 127 16.46 11.11 1.25
N PRO A 128 16.26 12.44 1.46
CA PRO A 128 15.98 13.36 0.36
C PRO A 128 17.06 13.38 -0.74
N GLU A 129 18.30 13.03 -0.43
CA GLU A 129 19.41 12.95 -1.38
C GLU A 129 19.36 11.66 -2.22
N GLY A 130 18.53 10.67 -1.83
CA GLY A 130 18.37 9.40 -2.54
C GLY A 130 19.28 8.27 -2.03
N HIS A 131 19.89 8.42 -0.85
CA HIS A 131 20.65 7.33 -0.23
C HIS A 131 19.72 6.44 0.62
N VAL A 132 19.90 5.13 0.51
CA VAL A 132 19.18 4.16 1.34
C VAL A 132 19.54 4.34 2.81
N THR A 133 18.54 4.52 3.67
CA THR A 133 18.71 4.73 5.11
C THR A 133 18.03 3.67 5.96
N MET A 134 17.07 2.92 5.40
CA MET A 134 16.37 1.84 6.09
C MET A 134 15.82 0.84 5.07
N VAL A 135 15.84 -0.44 5.43
CA VAL A 135 15.26 -1.52 4.61
C VAL A 135 14.49 -2.47 5.51
N PHE A 136 13.30 -2.84 5.08
CA PHE A 136 12.51 -3.92 5.67
C PHE A 136 12.33 -5.04 4.67
N GLY A 137 12.33 -6.27 5.16
CA GLY A 137 12.18 -7.45 4.33
C GLY A 137 13.44 -7.77 3.51
N ARG A 138 13.32 -8.77 2.67
CA ARG A 138 14.35 -9.19 1.72
C ARG A 138 13.75 -10.02 0.59
N LYS A 139 14.40 -10.05 -0.56
CA LYS A 139 14.05 -11.01 -1.60
C LYS A 139 14.21 -12.44 -1.11
N LYS A 140 13.35 -13.31 -1.60
CA LYS A 140 13.52 -14.74 -1.45
C LYS A 140 14.73 -15.22 -2.25
N GLU A 141 15.49 -16.09 -1.61
CA GLU A 141 16.62 -16.75 -2.21
C GLU A 141 16.32 -18.24 -2.49
N ALA A 142 16.99 -18.84 -3.44
CA ALA A 142 16.78 -20.24 -3.80
C ALA A 142 17.01 -21.22 -2.61
N SER A 143 17.78 -20.80 -1.62
CA SER A 143 18.05 -21.53 -0.39
C SER A 143 16.92 -21.43 0.65
N ASP A 144 15.96 -20.55 0.46
CA ASP A 144 14.84 -20.39 1.39
C ASP A 144 13.90 -21.59 1.28
N LYS A 145 13.43 -22.11 2.42
CA LYS A 145 12.51 -23.26 2.46
C LYS A 145 11.20 -23.03 1.73
N GLU A 146 10.83 -21.77 1.53
CA GLU A 146 9.61 -21.32 0.87
C GLU A 146 9.95 -20.44 -0.35
N ALA A 147 10.93 -20.88 -1.15
CA ALA A 147 11.31 -20.17 -2.40
C ALA A 147 10.23 -20.28 -3.49
N GLU A 148 9.25 -21.15 -3.32
CA GLU A 148 8.08 -21.26 -4.18
C GLU A 148 7.36 -19.90 -4.31
N PRO A 149 6.70 -19.64 -5.44
CA PRO A 149 5.87 -18.47 -5.59
C PRO A 149 4.84 -18.36 -4.47
N TRP A 150 4.59 -17.14 -3.98
CA TRP A 150 3.61 -16.95 -2.94
C TRP A 150 2.19 -17.27 -3.44
N GLU A 151 1.56 -18.27 -2.83
CA GLU A 151 0.17 -18.59 -3.09
C GLU A 151 -0.74 -17.79 -2.18
N ARG A 152 -1.49 -16.88 -2.78
CA ARG A 152 -2.42 -16.00 -2.07
C ARG A 152 -3.52 -16.76 -1.32
N ASN A 153 -3.98 -17.87 -1.88
CA ASN A 153 -5.11 -18.65 -1.35
C ASN A 153 -4.66 -20.01 -0.79
N ARG A 154 -3.44 -20.10 -0.29
CA ARG A 154 -2.94 -21.34 0.31
C ARG A 154 -3.79 -21.75 1.50
N ASN A 155 -4.18 -23.01 1.56
CA ASN A 155 -4.93 -23.59 2.68
C ASN A 155 -4.17 -24.78 3.29
N PRO A 156 -3.74 -24.74 4.57
CA PRO A 156 -3.88 -23.57 5.46
C PRO A 156 -2.98 -22.41 5.05
N PRO A 157 -3.32 -21.15 5.43
CA PRO A 157 -2.46 -20.01 5.21
C PRO A 157 -1.09 -20.18 5.85
N LEU A 158 -0.04 -19.65 5.22
CA LEU A 158 1.28 -19.62 5.82
C LEU A 158 1.27 -18.71 7.05
N ALA A 159 1.81 -19.18 8.16
CA ALA A 159 1.99 -18.33 9.34
C ALA A 159 2.92 -17.17 9.01
N PRO A 160 2.56 -15.91 9.34
CA PRO A 160 3.42 -14.77 9.11
C PRO A 160 4.65 -14.85 10.02
N ILE A 161 5.80 -14.44 9.48
CA ILE A 161 7.06 -14.37 10.20
C ILE A 161 7.34 -12.90 10.51
N ASN A 162 7.74 -12.58 11.73
CA ASN A 162 8.13 -11.22 12.09
C ASN A 162 9.30 -10.74 11.22
N SER A 163 9.25 -9.46 10.82
CA SER A 163 10.24 -8.82 9.95
C SER A 163 10.37 -9.40 8.54
N GLN A 164 9.52 -10.35 8.14
CA GLN A 164 9.42 -10.83 6.77
C GLN A 164 8.07 -10.47 6.18
N PHE A 165 8.08 -10.08 4.93
CA PHE A 165 6.88 -9.70 4.19
C PHE A 165 6.61 -10.71 3.07
N ARG A 166 5.36 -10.75 2.65
CA ARG A 166 4.93 -11.56 1.51
C ARG A 166 3.99 -10.72 0.66
N GLN A 167 4.58 -10.01 -0.30
CA GLN A 167 3.91 -9.07 -1.18
C GLN A 167 3.26 -7.90 -0.40
N PRO A 168 4.08 -7.06 0.27
CA PRO A 168 3.61 -5.88 0.97
C PRO A 168 3.00 -4.86 0.01
N THR A 169 2.10 -4.03 0.52
CA THR A 169 1.26 -3.16 -0.29
C THR A 169 1.47 -1.67 -0.03
N ASP A 170 1.62 -1.24 1.23
CA ASP A 170 1.71 0.17 1.56
C ASP A 170 2.42 0.42 2.90
N VAL A 171 2.76 1.68 3.18
CA VAL A 171 3.42 2.13 4.41
C VAL A 171 2.84 3.45 4.90
N ALA A 172 2.67 3.59 6.21
CA ALA A 172 2.24 4.82 6.86
C ALA A 172 2.94 5.01 8.22
N TRP A 173 2.87 6.21 8.79
CA TRP A 173 3.52 6.56 10.06
C TRP A 173 2.55 7.29 10.96
N ASN A 174 2.70 7.09 12.28
CA ASN A 174 2.03 7.92 13.27
C ASN A 174 2.88 9.16 13.61
N GLN A 175 2.35 10.02 14.47
CA GLN A 175 3.06 11.25 14.89
C GLN A 175 4.36 10.97 15.64
N ASN A 176 4.49 9.81 16.30
CA ASN A 176 5.70 9.41 17.02
C ASN A 176 6.79 8.87 16.09
N GLY A 177 6.46 8.67 14.79
CA GLY A 177 7.34 8.08 13.81
C GLY A 177 7.29 6.56 13.77
N ASP A 178 6.41 5.89 14.53
CA ASP A 178 6.21 4.45 14.39
C ASP A 178 5.72 4.13 12.98
N ILE A 179 6.24 3.06 12.41
CA ILE A 179 6.05 2.65 11.03
C ILE A 179 5.04 1.51 10.96
N PHE A 180 4.07 1.62 10.07
CA PHE A 180 3.04 0.63 9.85
C PHE A 180 3.09 0.19 8.38
N ILE A 181 3.21 -1.10 8.15
CA ILE A 181 3.32 -1.70 6.81
C ILE A 181 2.14 -2.65 6.62
N SER A 182 1.34 -2.40 5.58
CA SER A 182 0.33 -3.37 5.15
C SER A 182 1.01 -4.47 4.35
N ASP A 183 0.94 -5.69 4.88
CA ASP A 183 1.53 -6.90 4.31
C ASP A 183 0.38 -7.74 3.74
N GLY A 184 -0.15 -7.28 2.60
CA GLY A 184 -1.53 -7.51 2.20
C GLY A 184 -1.79 -8.77 1.41
N TYR A 185 -1.04 -9.04 0.34
CA TYR A 185 -1.44 -10.05 -0.63
C TYR A 185 -1.44 -11.48 -0.09
N VAL A 186 -0.52 -11.82 0.80
CA VAL A 186 -0.39 -13.19 1.33
C VAL A 186 -0.64 -13.25 2.82
N ASN A 187 -0.05 -12.33 3.60
CA ASN A 187 -0.14 -12.38 5.06
C ASN A 187 -1.41 -11.74 5.64
N SER A 188 -2.08 -10.86 4.88
CA SER A 188 -3.30 -10.16 5.31
C SER A 188 -3.21 -9.56 6.71
N ARG A 189 -2.12 -8.83 6.96
CA ARG A 189 -1.84 -8.19 8.26
C ARG A 189 -1.30 -6.78 8.10
N VAL A 190 -1.25 -6.04 9.21
CA VAL A 190 -0.43 -4.84 9.38
C VAL A 190 0.71 -5.15 10.34
N ALA A 191 1.94 -4.88 9.93
CA ALA A 191 3.13 -4.99 10.75
C ALA A 191 3.52 -3.61 11.29
N LYS A 192 3.75 -3.51 12.60
CA LYS A 192 4.18 -2.28 13.27
C LYS A 192 5.63 -2.39 13.71
N PHE A 193 6.41 -1.35 13.40
CA PHE A 193 7.77 -1.12 13.86
C PHE A 193 7.84 0.22 14.60
N ASP A 194 8.83 0.38 15.46
CA ASP A 194 9.13 1.68 16.02
C ASP A 194 9.85 2.58 14.98
N LYS A 195 10.11 3.82 15.34
CA LYS A 195 10.80 4.80 14.48
C LYS A 195 12.22 4.41 14.07
N ASN A 196 12.86 3.50 14.81
CA ASN A 196 14.21 2.99 14.52
C ASN A 196 14.18 1.76 13.60
N GLY A 197 13.00 1.21 13.33
CA GLY A 197 12.82 0.01 12.54
C GLY A 197 12.79 -1.28 13.36
N ASP A 198 12.71 -1.18 14.69
CA ASP A 198 12.59 -2.36 15.55
C ASP A 198 11.16 -2.89 15.57
N TRP A 199 11.03 -4.22 15.49
CA TRP A 199 9.74 -4.89 15.49
C TRP A 199 8.97 -4.63 16.80
N VAL A 200 7.71 -4.25 16.66
CA VAL A 200 6.80 -4.07 17.81
C VAL A 200 5.73 -5.17 17.85
N LYS A 201 4.93 -5.30 16.80
CA LYS A 201 3.84 -6.27 16.72
C LYS A 201 3.25 -6.36 15.31
N SER A 202 2.36 -7.32 15.09
CA SER A 202 1.41 -7.27 13.98
C SER A 202 -0.03 -7.43 14.48
N PHE A 203 -0.98 -7.04 13.63
CA PHE A 203 -2.41 -7.24 13.85
C PHE A 203 -3.11 -7.47 12.51
N GLY A 204 -4.30 -8.04 12.57
CA GLY A 204 -4.98 -8.57 11.40
C GLY A 204 -4.54 -10.00 11.10
N GLU A 205 -5.45 -10.76 10.54
CA GLU A 205 -5.27 -12.13 10.06
C GLU A 205 -6.17 -12.36 8.83
N PRO A 206 -5.89 -13.33 7.97
CA PRO A 206 -6.72 -13.59 6.80
C PRO A 206 -8.18 -13.89 7.16
N GLY A 207 -9.11 -13.17 6.54
CA GLY A 207 -10.55 -13.39 6.70
C GLY A 207 -11.38 -12.13 6.51
N SER A 208 -12.68 -12.23 6.83
CA SER A 208 -13.67 -11.15 6.70
C SER A 208 -14.46 -10.86 7.99
N GLY A 209 -14.09 -11.48 9.09
CA GLY A 209 -14.67 -11.24 10.41
C GLY A 209 -14.03 -10.05 11.13
N PRO A 210 -14.54 -9.68 12.32
CA PRO A 210 -13.94 -8.64 13.14
C PRO A 210 -12.45 -8.91 13.43
N GLY A 211 -11.58 -7.93 13.13
CA GLY A 211 -10.14 -8.05 13.30
C GLY A 211 -9.41 -8.81 12.18
N GLN A 212 -10.17 -9.35 11.22
CA GLN A 212 -9.61 -10.00 10.04
C GLN A 212 -9.49 -9.02 8.87
N LEU A 213 -8.55 -9.29 7.98
CA LEU A 213 -8.25 -8.49 6.81
C LEU A 213 -8.26 -9.38 5.55
N ASN A 214 -8.85 -8.87 4.49
CA ASN A 214 -8.83 -9.53 3.19
C ASN A 214 -8.04 -8.68 2.19
N THR A 215 -6.77 -8.99 2.04
CA THR A 215 -5.87 -8.27 1.14
C THR A 215 -5.79 -6.77 1.48
N PRO A 216 -5.34 -6.39 2.69
CA PRO A 216 -5.12 -4.98 3.01
C PRO A 216 -4.18 -4.37 1.96
N HIS A 217 -4.69 -3.40 1.19
CA HIS A 217 -4.01 -2.89 0.01
C HIS A 217 -3.47 -1.46 0.21
N SER A 218 -4.07 -0.72 1.11
CA SER A 218 -3.63 0.63 1.46
C SER A 218 -3.76 0.88 2.96
N ILE A 219 -2.93 1.78 3.51
CA ILE A 219 -2.93 2.14 4.92
C ILE A 219 -2.76 3.64 5.10
N ALA A 220 -3.51 4.22 6.02
CA ALA A 220 -3.37 5.61 6.42
C ALA A 220 -3.52 5.73 7.93
N ILE A 221 -2.94 6.78 8.51
CA ILE A 221 -3.00 7.05 9.95
C ILE A 221 -3.38 8.52 10.15
N ASP A 222 -4.41 8.75 10.96
CA ASP A 222 -4.83 10.10 11.30
C ASP A 222 -3.99 10.72 12.44
N ALA A 223 -4.23 12.01 12.69
CA ALA A 223 -3.53 12.76 13.76
C ALA A 223 -3.83 12.23 15.17
N LYS A 224 -4.86 11.40 15.36
CA LYS A 224 -5.19 10.77 16.65
C LYS A 224 -4.53 9.39 16.79
N GLY A 225 -3.85 8.91 15.75
CA GLY A 225 -3.23 7.59 15.72
C GLY A 225 -4.17 6.46 15.33
N ASN A 226 -5.37 6.76 14.81
CA ASN A 226 -6.24 5.73 14.26
C ASN A 226 -5.65 5.22 12.94
N VAL A 227 -5.61 3.91 12.79
CA VAL A 227 -5.10 3.23 11.59
C VAL A 227 -6.28 2.83 10.72
N TYR A 228 -6.28 3.30 9.48
CA TYR A 228 -7.27 2.97 8.46
C TYR A 228 -6.62 2.04 7.46
N VAL A 229 -7.29 0.94 7.16
CA VAL A 229 -6.81 -0.11 6.26
C VAL A 229 -7.89 -0.39 5.22
N ALA A 230 -7.54 -0.34 3.94
CA ALA A 230 -8.45 -0.59 2.82
C ALA A 230 -8.04 -1.83 2.01
#